data_f843fa9a60331f7f4da78423115febb7
#
_entry.id   f843fa9a60331f7f4da78423115febb7
#
_cell.length_a   1.000
_cell.length_b   1.000
_cell.length_c   1.000
_cell.angle_alpha   90.00
_cell.angle_beta   90.00
_cell.angle_gamma   90.00
#
_symmetry.space_group_name_H-M   'P 1'
#
loop_
_entity.id
_entity.type
_entity.pdbx_description
1 polymer ?
#
loop_
_entity_poly.entity_id
_entity_poly.type
_entity_poly.pdbx_seq_one_letter_code
_entity_poly.pdbx_strand_id
1 'polypeptide(L)'
;MKHFFSSALLLLAGLSISQTALADDSVTLPERHASAQFSSYDFDHVKESGSYGAALYITSIGQWDKFHVGGNCSFGVNAGLVDDWGCQFEFGPSVRYDLGSRFFVNLPVNALCFATFPEGSTNTHTEWGLTVSPTLNAWITPKFGVFAGPKMSTNFKNDATFGFVAGVSFAF
;
A
#
# COMPACT_ATOMS: atom_id res chain seq x y z
N MET A 1 -6.51 -21.03 -3.10
CA MET A 1 -6.88 -20.88 -1.67
C MET A 1 -5.85 -21.44 -0.69
N LYS A 2 -5.07 -22.51 -0.98
CA LYS A 2 -4.12 -23.09 -0.01
C LYS A 2 -2.87 -22.24 0.28
N HIS A 3 -2.48 -21.35 -0.61
CA HIS A 3 -1.29 -20.48 -0.43
C HIS A 3 -1.57 -19.19 0.37
N PHE A 4 -2.82 -18.76 0.47
CA PHE A 4 -3.24 -17.57 1.20
C PHE A 4 -3.04 -17.71 2.73
N PHE A 5 -3.29 -18.91 3.27
CA PHE A 5 -3.14 -19.17 4.71
C PHE A 5 -1.68 -19.19 5.18
N SER A 6 -0.75 -19.61 4.32
CA SER A 6 0.68 -19.67 4.69
C SER A 6 1.31 -18.28 4.80
N SER A 7 0.90 -17.32 3.95
CA SER A 7 1.43 -15.96 3.99
C SER A 7 0.90 -15.14 5.19
N ALA A 8 -0.36 -15.35 5.56
CA ALA A 8 -0.94 -14.71 6.74
C ALA A 8 -0.33 -15.23 8.05
N LEU A 9 0.03 -16.52 8.09
CA LEU A 9 0.66 -17.13 9.26
C LEU A 9 2.10 -16.65 9.46
N LEU A 10 2.84 -16.40 8.39
CA LEU A 10 4.19 -15.81 8.44
C LEU A 10 4.18 -14.36 8.92
N LEU A 11 3.17 -13.58 8.55
CA LEU A 11 2.97 -12.21 9.04
C LEU A 11 2.63 -12.18 10.54
N LEU A 12 1.78 -13.10 11.00
CA LEU A 12 1.44 -13.25 12.42
C LEU A 12 2.60 -13.76 13.26
N ALA A 13 3.42 -14.68 12.73
CA ALA A 13 4.63 -15.15 13.39
C ALA A 13 5.71 -14.06 13.49
N GLY A 14 5.83 -13.19 12.48
CA GLY A 14 6.70 -12.01 12.52
C GLY A 14 6.29 -10.99 13.60
N LEU A 15 5.00 -10.84 13.85
CA LEU A 15 4.47 -9.96 14.88
C LEU A 15 4.73 -10.48 16.31
N SER A 16 4.78 -11.80 16.52
CA SER A 16 5.04 -12.38 17.84
C SER A 16 6.51 -12.30 18.30
N ILE A 17 7.46 -12.21 17.37
CA ILE A 17 8.89 -12.06 17.68
C ILE A 17 9.23 -10.63 18.16
N SER A 18 8.38 -9.66 17.87
CA SER A 18 8.67 -8.24 18.12
C SER A 18 8.31 -7.76 19.54
N GLN A 19 7.60 -8.55 20.35
CA GLN A 19 7.15 -8.06 21.67
C GLN A 19 8.28 -7.79 22.66
N THR A 20 9.41 -8.48 22.55
CA THR A 20 10.59 -8.24 23.39
C THR A 20 11.50 -7.12 22.89
N ALA A 21 11.44 -6.79 21.59
CA ALA A 21 12.20 -5.68 21.01
C ALA A 21 11.46 -4.33 21.09
N LEU A 22 10.20 -4.33 21.53
CA LEU A 22 9.31 -3.18 21.50
C LEU A 22 9.36 -2.32 22.78
N ALA A 23 10.24 -2.63 23.73
CA ALA A 23 10.34 -1.92 25.00
C ALA A 23 11.12 -0.59 24.95
N ASP A 24 11.62 -0.19 23.78
CA ASP A 24 12.28 1.09 23.63
C ASP A 24 11.27 2.18 23.21
N ASP A 25 10.84 2.99 24.18
CA ASP A 25 9.86 4.07 24.00
C ASP A 25 10.36 5.25 23.14
N SER A 26 11.55 5.14 22.55
CA SER A 26 12.21 6.23 21.83
C SER A 26 11.83 6.34 20.35
N VAL A 27 11.01 5.44 19.80
CA VAL A 27 10.62 5.52 18.39
C VAL A 27 9.50 6.55 18.22
N THR A 28 9.87 7.68 17.64
CA THR A 28 8.87 8.67 17.17
C THR A 28 8.37 8.28 15.79
N LEU A 29 7.05 8.19 15.64
CA LEU A 29 6.44 7.88 14.36
C LEU A 29 6.72 9.00 13.34
N PRO A 30 7.23 8.69 12.15
CA PRO A 30 7.60 9.71 11.20
C PRO A 30 6.38 10.41 10.59
N GLU A 31 6.51 11.70 10.34
CA GLU A 31 5.52 12.49 9.60
C GLU A 31 5.64 12.29 8.09
N ARG A 32 6.80 11.90 7.62
CA ARG A 32 7.09 11.67 6.20
C ARG A 32 7.83 10.37 6.04
N HIS A 33 7.40 9.57 5.09
CA HIS A 33 8.08 8.34 4.76
C HIS A 33 7.88 7.95 3.31
N ALA A 34 8.86 7.32 2.73
CA ALA A 34 8.77 6.62 1.45
C ALA A 34 8.59 5.14 1.72
N SER A 35 7.95 4.43 0.81
CA SER A 35 7.82 2.98 0.89
C SER A 35 8.14 2.32 -0.44
N ALA A 36 8.69 1.11 -0.36
CA ALA A 36 8.67 0.14 -1.44
C ALA A 36 7.55 -0.85 -1.16
N GLN A 37 6.67 -1.06 -2.11
CA GLN A 37 5.45 -1.83 -1.90
C GLN A 37 5.18 -2.83 -3.01
N PHE A 38 4.54 -3.92 -2.62
CA PHE A 38 3.86 -4.84 -3.51
C PHE A 38 2.36 -4.74 -3.27
N SER A 39 1.57 -4.72 -4.33
CA SER A 39 0.13 -4.86 -4.23
C SER A 39 -0.38 -5.89 -5.23
N SER A 40 -1.30 -6.73 -4.79
CA SER A 40 -2.05 -7.63 -5.67
C SER A 40 -3.41 -7.03 -5.96
N TYR A 41 -3.90 -7.21 -7.15
CA TYR A 41 -5.29 -6.97 -7.52
C TYR A 41 -5.69 -7.94 -8.64
N ASP A 42 -6.98 -8.19 -8.70
CA ASP A 42 -7.58 -9.05 -9.70
C ASP A 42 -8.58 -8.17 -10.46
N PHE A 43 -8.22 -7.77 -11.67
CA PHE A 43 -9.16 -7.16 -12.61
C PHE A 43 -9.61 -8.23 -13.58
N ASP A 44 -10.88 -8.31 -13.91
CA ASP A 44 -11.47 -9.35 -14.76
C ASP A 44 -10.76 -9.60 -16.09
N HIS A 45 -10.01 -8.61 -16.57
CA HIS A 45 -9.22 -8.69 -17.80
C HIS A 45 -7.73 -8.96 -17.57
N VAL A 46 -7.28 -8.96 -16.32
CA VAL A 46 -5.87 -9.08 -15.94
C VAL A 46 -5.75 -10.13 -14.85
N LYS A 47 -5.70 -11.39 -15.26
CA LYS A 47 -5.60 -12.51 -14.33
C LYS A 47 -4.37 -12.40 -13.44
N GLU A 48 -4.60 -12.34 -12.12
CA GLU A 48 -3.58 -12.44 -11.06
C GLU A 48 -2.37 -11.52 -11.26
N SER A 49 -2.60 -10.22 -11.41
CA SER A 49 -1.51 -9.26 -11.53
C SER A 49 -1.06 -8.76 -10.18
N GLY A 50 0.26 -8.63 -10.05
CA GLY A 50 0.91 -7.92 -8.97
C GLY A 50 1.52 -6.62 -9.47
N SER A 51 1.58 -5.62 -8.60
CA SER A 51 2.30 -4.37 -8.86
C SER A 51 3.42 -4.22 -7.85
N TYR A 52 4.58 -3.85 -8.35
CA TYR A 52 5.72 -3.42 -7.54
C TYR A 52 5.89 -1.93 -7.71
N GLY A 53 6.02 -1.21 -6.63
CA GLY A 53 6.10 0.23 -6.72
C GLY A 53 6.67 0.90 -5.50
N ALA A 54 6.65 2.22 -5.55
CA ALA A 54 7.05 3.09 -4.45
C ALA A 54 5.90 4.04 -4.13
N ALA A 55 5.79 4.41 -2.86
CA ALA A 55 4.87 5.44 -2.42
C ALA A 55 5.56 6.45 -1.51
N LEU A 56 5.02 7.65 -1.51
CA LEU A 56 5.40 8.75 -0.63
C LEU A 56 4.19 9.12 0.21
N TYR A 57 4.38 9.20 1.51
CA TYR A 57 3.37 9.60 2.48
C TYR A 57 3.81 10.85 3.23
N ILE A 58 2.91 11.81 3.35
CA ILE A 58 3.08 13.03 4.15
C ILE A 58 1.87 13.12 5.06
N THR A 59 2.08 12.96 6.37
CA THR A 59 1.00 12.90 7.37
C THR A 59 0.91 14.14 8.25
N SER A 60 1.60 15.22 7.88
CA SER A 60 1.73 16.45 8.66
C SER A 60 0.90 17.63 8.17
N ILE A 61 -0.13 17.40 7.33
CA ILE A 61 -1.00 18.49 6.85
C ILE A 61 -1.91 18.97 7.97
N GLY A 62 -2.37 18.07 8.82
CA GLY A 62 -3.17 18.38 10.00
C GLY A 62 -3.07 17.29 11.04
N GLN A 63 -3.09 17.68 12.31
CA GLN A 63 -3.04 16.75 13.44
C GLN A 63 -4.13 17.11 14.46
N TRP A 64 -4.80 16.09 14.95
CA TRP A 64 -5.81 16.21 16.00
C TRP A 64 -5.71 14.98 16.93
N ASP A 65 -5.08 15.18 18.11
CA ASP A 65 -4.74 14.11 19.04
C ASP A 65 -3.94 12.99 18.32
N LYS A 66 -4.49 11.78 18.28
CA LYS A 66 -3.90 10.61 17.59
C LYS A 66 -4.20 10.52 16.10
N PHE A 67 -5.02 11.44 15.59
CA PHE A 67 -5.37 11.51 14.17
C PHE A 67 -4.46 12.48 13.44
N HIS A 68 -3.93 12.04 12.32
CA HIS A 68 -3.15 12.85 11.41
C HIS A 68 -3.78 12.81 10.03
N VAL A 69 -3.92 13.95 9.41
CA VAL A 69 -4.41 14.07 8.04
C VAL A 69 -3.25 14.44 7.14
N GLY A 70 -3.17 13.77 6.03
CA GLY A 70 -2.10 13.97 5.07
C GLY A 70 -2.49 13.62 3.66
N GLY A 71 -1.49 13.41 2.85
CA GLY A 71 -1.62 12.96 1.48
C GLY A 71 -0.59 11.90 1.15
N ASN A 72 -0.84 11.19 0.08
CA ASN A 72 0.09 10.22 -0.44
C ASN A 72 0.04 10.20 -1.97
N CYS A 73 1.13 9.74 -2.56
CA CYS A 73 1.17 9.36 -3.96
C CYS A 73 1.99 8.08 -4.11
N SER A 74 1.61 7.25 -5.05
CA SER A 74 2.36 6.03 -5.38
C SER A 74 2.46 5.83 -6.88
N PHE A 75 3.54 5.19 -7.28
CA PHE A 75 3.77 4.73 -8.64
C PHE A 75 4.14 3.25 -8.58
N GLY A 76 3.56 2.45 -9.47
CA GLY A 76 3.85 1.03 -9.57
C GLY A 76 3.90 0.56 -11.01
N VAL A 77 4.65 -0.51 -11.22
CA VAL A 77 4.73 -1.24 -12.49
C VAL A 77 4.11 -2.61 -12.27
N ASN A 78 3.24 -3.01 -13.17
CA ASN A 78 2.56 -4.30 -13.09
C ASN A 78 3.44 -5.39 -13.69
N ALA A 79 3.64 -6.44 -12.91
CA ALA A 79 4.29 -7.67 -13.33
C ALA A 79 3.28 -8.81 -13.34
N GLY A 80 3.33 -9.66 -14.35
CA GLY A 80 2.47 -10.83 -14.46
C GLY A 80 1.39 -10.75 -15.54
N LEU A 81 1.38 -9.67 -16.31
CA LEU A 81 0.67 -9.65 -17.59
C LEU A 81 1.44 -10.52 -18.57
N VAL A 82 0.82 -11.61 -19.00
CA VAL A 82 1.37 -12.40 -20.11
C VAL A 82 1.22 -11.54 -21.36
N ASP A 83 2.34 -11.15 -21.96
CA ASP A 83 2.44 -10.33 -23.17
C ASP A 83 2.06 -8.84 -23.05
N ASP A 84 1.71 -8.36 -21.83
CA ASP A 84 1.40 -6.95 -21.60
C ASP A 84 2.15 -6.41 -20.39
N TRP A 85 2.50 -5.15 -20.40
CA TRP A 85 3.00 -4.45 -19.22
C TRP A 85 2.13 -3.24 -18.91
N GLY A 86 2.14 -2.81 -17.67
CA GLY A 86 1.34 -1.67 -17.27
C GLY A 86 2.00 -0.88 -16.16
N CYS A 87 1.51 0.32 -15.95
CA CYS A 87 1.88 1.13 -14.81
C CYS A 87 0.63 1.72 -14.15
N GLN A 88 0.76 1.99 -12.86
CA GLN A 88 -0.28 2.66 -12.10
C GLN A 88 0.29 3.87 -11.38
N PHE A 89 -0.54 4.88 -11.27
CA PHE A 89 -0.29 6.04 -10.45
C PHE A 89 -1.50 6.28 -9.54
N GLU A 90 -1.24 6.45 -8.26
CA GLU A 90 -2.27 6.72 -7.27
C GLU A 90 -1.90 7.97 -6.47
N PHE A 91 -2.87 8.80 -6.15
CA PHE A 91 -2.68 9.95 -5.29
C PHE A 91 -3.98 10.31 -4.58
N GLY A 92 -3.85 10.82 -3.37
CA GLY A 92 -5.02 11.23 -2.61
C GLY A 92 -4.74 11.56 -1.16
N PRO A 93 -5.79 11.89 -0.43
CA PRO A 93 -5.72 12.09 1.01
C PRO A 93 -5.46 10.77 1.74
N SER A 94 -4.87 10.90 2.92
CA SER A 94 -4.73 9.79 3.86
C SER A 94 -5.03 10.25 5.28
N VAL A 95 -5.61 9.35 6.06
CA VAL A 95 -5.83 9.54 7.49
C VAL A 95 -5.03 8.47 8.23
N ARG A 96 -4.21 8.91 9.18
CA ARG A 96 -3.44 8.05 10.05
C ARG A 96 -4.02 8.13 11.46
N TYR A 97 -4.13 6.98 12.13
CA TYR A 97 -4.46 6.89 13.54
C TYR A 97 -3.35 6.16 14.31
N ASP A 98 -2.75 6.84 15.29
CA ASP A 98 -1.64 6.30 16.08
C ASP A 98 -2.17 5.37 17.16
N LEU A 99 -1.76 4.09 17.13
CA LEU A 99 -2.08 3.07 18.11
C LEU A 99 -1.09 3.06 19.28
N GLY A 100 0.09 3.65 19.09
CA GLY A 100 1.15 3.71 20.08
C GLY A 100 2.42 4.29 19.48
N SER A 101 3.54 4.20 20.19
CA SER A 101 4.82 4.78 19.75
C SER A 101 5.41 4.15 18.48
N ARG A 102 4.96 2.96 18.10
CA ARG A 102 5.50 2.21 16.96
C ARG A 102 4.48 1.74 15.94
N PHE A 103 3.20 1.83 16.26
CA PHE A 103 2.13 1.30 15.43
C PHE A 103 1.14 2.39 15.06
N PHE A 104 0.70 2.36 13.82
CA PHE A 104 -0.44 3.16 13.37
C PHE A 104 -1.22 2.45 12.26
N VAL A 105 -2.48 2.81 12.15
CA VAL A 105 -3.31 2.48 10.99
C VAL A 105 -3.29 3.67 10.06
N ASN A 106 -3.06 3.42 8.77
CA ASN A 106 -3.18 4.44 7.73
C ASN A 106 -4.29 4.07 6.76
N LEU A 107 -5.11 5.03 6.39
CA LEU A 107 -6.23 4.88 5.46
C LEU A 107 -6.05 5.86 4.30
N PRO A 108 -5.31 5.50 3.26
CA PRO A 108 -5.29 6.26 2.01
C PRO A 108 -6.56 6.01 1.19
N VAL A 109 -7.08 7.08 0.61
CA VAL A 109 -8.17 7.07 -0.37
C VAL A 109 -7.67 7.80 -1.60
N ASN A 110 -7.41 7.07 -2.67
CA ASN A 110 -6.67 7.58 -3.80
C ASN A 110 -7.48 7.55 -5.09
N ALA A 111 -7.30 8.57 -5.92
CA ALA A 111 -7.55 8.44 -7.33
C ALA A 111 -6.51 7.50 -7.94
N LEU A 112 -6.96 6.59 -8.78
CA LEU A 112 -6.14 5.63 -9.51
C LEU A 112 -6.15 5.99 -10.99
N CYS A 113 -4.97 6.04 -11.58
CA CYS A 113 -4.77 6.02 -13.03
C CYS A 113 -3.96 4.76 -13.36
N PHE A 114 -4.52 3.92 -14.19
CA PHE A 114 -3.91 2.68 -14.62
C PHE A 114 -3.75 2.69 -16.14
N ALA A 115 -2.55 2.39 -16.65
CA ALA A 115 -2.27 2.32 -18.07
C ALA A 115 -1.69 0.94 -18.41
N THR A 116 -2.25 0.30 -19.44
CA THR A 116 -1.74 -0.94 -20.03
C THR A 116 -1.18 -0.68 -21.42
N PHE A 117 -0.10 -1.37 -21.72
CA PHE A 117 0.64 -1.29 -22.98
C PHE A 117 0.70 -2.69 -23.59
N PRO A 118 -0.27 -3.09 -24.43
CA PRO A 118 -0.30 -4.40 -25.05
C PRO A 118 0.89 -4.59 -25.99
N GLU A 119 1.54 -5.76 -25.93
CA GLU A 119 2.67 -6.07 -26.80
C GLU A 119 2.23 -6.10 -28.26
N GLY A 120 2.99 -5.43 -29.13
CA GLY A 120 2.69 -5.34 -30.55
C GLY A 120 1.55 -4.38 -30.95
N SER A 121 0.95 -3.67 -29.99
CA SER A 121 -0.08 -2.66 -30.24
C SER A 121 0.47 -1.24 -30.00
N THR A 122 0.01 -0.31 -30.83
CA THR A 122 0.26 1.13 -30.59
C THR A 122 -0.81 1.77 -29.69
N ASN A 123 -1.83 1.01 -29.30
CA ASN A 123 -2.94 1.51 -28.50
C ASN A 123 -2.66 1.31 -27.01
N THR A 124 -2.58 2.39 -26.27
CA THR A 124 -2.53 2.38 -24.80
C THR A 124 -3.95 2.40 -24.25
N HIS A 125 -4.26 1.49 -23.34
CA HIS A 125 -5.52 1.53 -22.59
C HIS A 125 -5.28 2.23 -21.26
N THR A 126 -6.04 3.30 -21.00
CA THR A 126 -5.97 4.03 -19.73
C THR A 126 -7.31 3.94 -19.02
N GLU A 127 -7.26 3.55 -17.76
CA GLU A 127 -8.44 3.49 -16.89
C GLU A 127 -8.24 4.36 -15.66
N TRP A 128 -9.35 4.95 -15.21
CA TRP A 128 -9.40 5.74 -13.99
C TRP A 128 -10.29 5.06 -12.98
N GLY A 129 -9.95 5.22 -11.72
CA GLY A 129 -10.68 4.61 -10.63
C GLY A 129 -10.37 5.23 -9.28
N LEU A 130 -10.77 4.50 -8.26
CA LEU A 130 -10.48 4.82 -6.86
C LEU A 130 -9.86 3.61 -6.19
N THR A 131 -8.95 3.88 -5.24
CA THR A 131 -8.40 2.86 -4.36
C THR A 131 -8.57 3.25 -2.90
N VAL A 132 -8.83 2.26 -2.06
CA VAL A 132 -8.83 2.39 -0.60
C VAL A 132 -7.98 1.26 -0.03
N SER A 133 -6.97 1.60 0.76
CA SER A 133 -5.98 0.63 1.23
C SER A 133 -5.70 0.81 2.72
N PRO A 134 -6.61 0.42 3.63
CA PRO A 134 -6.30 0.47 5.05
C PRO A 134 -5.10 -0.43 5.37
N THR A 135 -4.06 0.14 5.98
CA THR A 135 -2.82 -0.57 6.30
C THR A 135 -2.49 -0.45 7.77
N LEU A 136 -2.05 -1.54 8.37
CA LEU A 136 -1.37 -1.54 9.65
C LEU A 136 0.13 -1.36 9.41
N ASN A 137 0.71 -0.38 10.07
CA ASN A 137 2.12 -0.03 9.97
C ASN A 137 2.81 -0.29 11.30
N ALA A 138 4.01 -0.86 11.25
CA ALA A 138 4.85 -1.15 12.40
C ALA A 138 6.27 -0.61 12.15
N TRP A 139 6.72 0.32 12.98
CA TRP A 139 8.06 0.88 12.93
C TRP A 139 9.01 0.09 13.82
N ILE A 140 9.96 -0.59 13.20
CA ILE A 140 10.97 -1.43 13.85
C ILE A 140 12.08 -0.55 14.43
N THR A 141 12.47 0.47 13.67
CA THR A 141 13.45 1.50 14.09
C THR A 141 12.90 2.88 13.76
N PRO A 142 13.49 3.98 14.23
CA PRO A 142 13.07 5.34 13.86
C PRO A 142 13.09 5.64 12.35
N LYS A 143 13.84 4.84 11.57
CA LYS A 143 14.01 5.05 10.12
C LYS A 143 13.41 3.94 9.26
N PHE A 144 12.99 2.82 9.84
CA PHE A 144 12.53 1.66 9.10
C PHE A 144 11.27 1.04 9.70
N GLY A 145 10.30 0.77 8.87
CA GLY A 145 9.05 0.12 9.22
C GLY A 145 8.59 -0.86 8.16
N VAL A 146 7.55 -1.60 8.49
CA VAL A 146 6.84 -2.52 7.59
C VAL A 146 5.35 -2.23 7.66
N PHE A 147 4.63 -2.55 6.60
CA PHE A 147 3.18 -2.40 6.59
C PHE A 147 2.51 -3.48 5.74
N ALA A 148 1.25 -3.73 6.07
CA ALA A 148 0.39 -4.58 5.25
C ALA A 148 -1.08 -4.22 5.48
N GLY A 149 -1.92 -4.53 4.50
CA GLY A 149 -3.36 -4.37 4.61
C GLY A 149 -4.11 -4.79 3.36
N PRO A 150 -5.44 -4.86 3.43
CA PRO A 150 -6.27 -5.06 2.26
C PRO A 150 -6.22 -3.85 1.33
N LYS A 151 -6.43 -4.08 0.05
CA LYS A 151 -6.59 -3.06 -0.97
C LYS A 151 -7.86 -3.31 -1.74
N MET A 152 -8.67 -2.30 -1.87
CA MET A 152 -9.87 -2.27 -2.69
C MET A 152 -9.66 -1.27 -3.80
N SER A 153 -9.95 -1.67 -5.03
CA SER A 153 -9.87 -0.79 -6.18
C SER A 153 -11.17 -0.90 -6.98
N THR A 154 -11.62 0.19 -7.53
CA THR A 154 -12.76 0.20 -8.45
C THR A 154 -12.44 1.11 -9.63
N ASN A 155 -12.81 0.67 -10.82
CA ASN A 155 -12.88 1.56 -11.96
C ASN A 155 -14.29 2.19 -12.01
N PHE A 156 -14.41 3.31 -12.71
CA PHE A 156 -15.73 3.97 -12.83
C PHE A 156 -16.70 3.25 -13.79
N LYS A 157 -16.35 2.04 -14.25
CA LYS A 157 -17.14 1.20 -15.18
C LYS A 157 -17.84 0.02 -14.48
N ASN A 158 -17.85 0.00 -13.14
CA ASN A 158 -18.50 -0.99 -12.26
C ASN A 158 -17.65 -2.22 -11.88
N ASP A 159 -16.36 -2.25 -12.16
CA ASP A 159 -15.51 -3.33 -11.67
C ASP A 159 -14.92 -2.95 -10.31
N ALA A 160 -15.08 -3.82 -9.34
CA ALA A 160 -14.44 -3.69 -8.04
C ALA A 160 -13.52 -4.89 -7.81
N THR A 161 -12.31 -4.61 -7.39
CA THR A 161 -11.30 -5.63 -7.12
C THR A 161 -10.87 -5.59 -5.68
N PHE A 162 -10.54 -6.76 -5.16
CA PHE A 162 -10.03 -6.93 -3.81
C PHE A 162 -8.66 -7.58 -3.87
N GLY A 163 -7.72 -7.01 -3.16
CA GLY A 163 -6.37 -7.51 -3.07
C GLY A 163 -5.73 -7.14 -1.74
N PHE A 164 -4.43 -7.12 -1.72
CA PHE A 164 -3.67 -6.67 -0.57
C PHE A 164 -2.50 -5.78 -1.01
N VAL A 165 -2.01 -4.99 -0.06
CA VAL A 165 -0.76 -4.24 -0.19
C VAL A 165 0.14 -4.58 0.99
N ALA A 166 1.42 -4.73 0.72
CA ALA A 166 2.43 -4.93 1.76
C ALA A 166 3.75 -4.31 1.31
N GLY A 167 4.57 -3.90 2.27
CA GLY A 167 5.85 -3.29 1.92
C GLY A 167 6.70 -2.89 3.11
N VAL A 168 7.75 -2.17 2.79
CA VAL A 168 8.69 -1.59 3.74
C VAL A 168 8.67 -0.08 3.62
N SER A 169 8.87 0.60 4.74
CA SER A 169 8.82 2.07 4.81
C SER A 169 10.12 2.62 5.37
N PHE A 170 10.53 3.78 4.87
CA PHE A 170 11.74 4.49 5.26
C PHE A 170 11.40 5.94 5.58
N ALA A 171 11.72 6.39 6.80
CA ALA A 171 11.58 7.79 7.22
C ALA A 171 12.73 8.65 6.71
N PHE A 172 12.45 9.93 6.42
CA PHE A 172 13.42 10.94 6.02
C PHE A 172 13.06 12.32 6.55
#